data_b38a8bd5da93ecab4979a264152e236e
#
_entry.id   b38a8bd5da93ecab4979a264152e236e
#
_cell.length_a   1.000
_cell.length_b   1.000
_cell.length_c   1.000
_cell.angle_alpha   90.00
_cell.angle_beta   90.00
_cell.angle_gamma   90.00
#
_symmetry.space_group_name_H-M   'P 1'
#
loop_
_entity.id
_entity.type
_entity.pdbx_description
1 polymer ?
#
loop_
_entity_poly.entity_id
_entity_poly.type
_entity_poly.pdbx_seq_one_letter_code
_entity_poly.pdbx_strand_id
1 'polypeptide(L)'
;MTQRRDLQALIDAAPVGKMQWRVIICCFLVVMLDGFDTAAIGFIAPDIRTHWQLSASELAPLFGAGLLGLTAGALLCGPLADRFGRKRVIELCVALFGALSLLSAFSPDIETLVLLRFLTGLGLGGAMPNTITMTSEYLPARRRGALVTLMFCGFTLGSAMGGIVSAQLVPLIGWHGILALGGILPLMLFFGLLFALPESPRWQVRRQLPQAVVARTVSAITGERYQDTQFFLHETAAVAKGSIRQLFAGRQLVITLMLWVVFFMSLLIIYLLSSWMPTLLNHRGIDLQQASWVTAAFQVGGTLGALLLGVLMDRLNPFRVLAVSYALGAVCIVMIGLSENGLWLMALAIFGTGIGISGSQVGLNALTATLYPTQSRATGVSWSNAIGRCGAIVGSLSGGMMMALNFSFDTLFFVIAIPAAISAVMLTLLTVVVRLSISVPDDLPRASVVNE
;
A
#
# COMPACT_ATOMS: atom_id res chain seq x y z
N MET A 1 34.73 -31.55 -7.63
CA MET A 1 34.72 -30.56 -6.52
C MET A 1 33.46 -29.73 -6.65
N THR A 2 32.53 -29.86 -5.72
CA THR A 2 31.28 -29.10 -5.72
C THR A 2 31.59 -27.61 -5.48
N GLN A 3 31.30 -26.78 -6.46
CA GLN A 3 31.56 -25.34 -6.38
C GLN A 3 30.49 -24.67 -5.51
N ARG A 4 30.89 -23.98 -4.43
CA ARG A 4 29.96 -23.23 -3.59
C ARG A 4 29.83 -21.80 -4.12
N ARG A 5 28.59 -21.33 -4.35
CA ARG A 5 28.35 -19.96 -4.83
C ARG A 5 27.26 -19.27 -4.00
N ASP A 6 27.49 -18.00 -3.69
CA ASP A 6 26.51 -17.16 -3.02
C ASP A 6 25.39 -16.79 -4.01
N LEU A 7 24.15 -17.17 -3.67
CA LEU A 7 22.96 -16.89 -4.46
C LEU A 7 22.76 -15.39 -4.68
N GLN A 8 22.95 -14.59 -3.62
CA GLN A 8 22.70 -13.15 -3.71
C GLN A 8 23.71 -12.46 -4.63
N ALA A 9 24.99 -12.82 -4.53
CA ALA A 9 26.04 -12.27 -5.39
C ALA A 9 25.78 -12.59 -6.87
N LEU A 10 25.27 -13.79 -7.18
CA LEU A 10 24.91 -14.17 -8.54
C LEU A 10 23.74 -13.36 -9.08
N ILE A 11 22.70 -13.14 -8.27
CA ILE A 11 21.54 -12.32 -8.66
C ILE A 11 21.96 -10.85 -8.87
N ASP A 12 22.83 -10.32 -8.00
CA ASP A 12 23.29 -8.94 -8.07
C ASP A 12 24.21 -8.67 -9.27
N ALA A 13 24.97 -9.66 -9.71
CA ALA A 13 25.80 -9.59 -10.92
C ALA A 13 24.98 -9.74 -12.22
N ALA A 14 23.84 -10.42 -12.16
CA ALA A 14 23.03 -10.71 -13.33
C ALA A 14 22.32 -9.44 -13.88
N PRO A 15 22.20 -9.33 -15.23
CA PRO A 15 21.31 -8.32 -15.82
C PRO A 15 19.84 -8.70 -15.57
N VAL A 16 18.96 -7.70 -15.61
CA VAL A 16 17.51 -7.94 -15.56
C VAL A 16 17.06 -8.56 -16.89
N GLY A 17 16.79 -9.85 -16.87
CA GLY A 17 16.43 -10.66 -18.03
C GLY A 17 14.93 -11.00 -18.10
N LYS A 18 14.59 -11.94 -19.00
CA LYS A 18 13.19 -12.35 -19.24
C LYS A 18 12.53 -12.94 -17.99
N MET A 19 13.29 -13.67 -17.16
CA MET A 19 12.75 -14.30 -15.94
C MET A 19 12.31 -13.24 -14.91
N GLN A 20 13.14 -12.23 -14.67
CA GLN A 20 12.82 -11.15 -13.75
C GLN A 20 11.62 -10.35 -14.23
N TRP A 21 11.57 -10.00 -15.52
CA TRP A 21 10.41 -9.31 -16.10
C TRP A 21 9.12 -10.13 -15.98
N ARG A 22 9.20 -11.44 -16.18
CA ARG A 22 8.04 -12.35 -15.98
C ARG A 22 7.52 -12.28 -14.55
N VAL A 23 8.40 -12.31 -13.54
CA VAL A 23 8.01 -12.18 -12.13
C VAL A 23 7.43 -10.80 -11.85
N ILE A 24 8.06 -9.72 -12.36
CA ILE A 24 7.56 -8.35 -12.19
C ILE A 24 6.16 -8.21 -12.76
N ILE A 25 5.91 -8.70 -13.98
CA ILE A 25 4.61 -8.62 -14.65
C ILE A 25 3.55 -9.43 -13.89
N CYS A 26 3.87 -10.66 -13.47
CA CYS A 26 2.94 -11.45 -12.66
C CYS A 26 2.57 -10.73 -11.36
N CYS A 27 3.55 -10.23 -10.61
CA CYS A 27 3.33 -9.51 -9.36
C CYS A 27 2.61 -8.17 -9.58
N PHE A 28 2.93 -7.45 -10.66
CA PHE A 28 2.23 -6.22 -11.06
C PHE A 28 0.74 -6.48 -11.31
N LEU A 29 0.39 -7.55 -12.04
CA LEU A 29 -1.00 -7.89 -12.30
C LEU A 29 -1.76 -8.27 -11.02
N VAL A 30 -1.11 -9.01 -10.10
CA VAL A 30 -1.71 -9.32 -8.79
C VAL A 30 -2.01 -8.04 -8.02
N VAL A 31 -1.04 -7.14 -7.92
CA VAL A 31 -1.17 -5.87 -7.19
C VAL A 31 -2.16 -4.92 -7.90
N MET A 32 -2.25 -4.97 -9.23
CA MET A 32 -3.23 -4.21 -10.00
C MET A 32 -4.67 -4.66 -9.70
N LEU A 33 -4.91 -5.97 -9.63
CA LEU A 33 -6.24 -6.49 -9.28
C LEU A 33 -6.59 -6.27 -7.80
N ASP A 34 -5.60 -6.28 -6.91
CA ASP A 34 -5.75 -5.84 -5.51
C ASP A 34 -6.21 -4.37 -5.43
N GLY A 35 -5.52 -3.48 -6.15
CA GLY A 35 -5.91 -2.07 -6.23
C GLY A 35 -7.30 -1.85 -6.83
N PHE A 36 -7.66 -2.62 -7.86
CA PHE A 36 -8.99 -2.60 -8.46
C PHE A 36 -10.07 -2.97 -7.43
N ASP A 37 -9.96 -4.14 -6.78
CA ASP A 37 -10.98 -4.62 -5.83
C ASP A 37 -11.08 -3.71 -4.60
N THR A 38 -9.94 -3.24 -4.08
CA THR A 38 -9.91 -2.34 -2.92
C THR A 38 -10.60 -1.01 -3.22
N ALA A 39 -10.42 -0.44 -4.40
CA ALA A 39 -11.02 0.84 -4.78
C ALA A 39 -12.48 0.68 -5.25
N ALA A 40 -12.79 -0.40 -5.97
CA ALA A 40 -14.10 -0.64 -6.57
C ALA A 40 -15.24 -0.50 -5.57
N ILE A 41 -15.03 -0.98 -4.32
CA ILE A 41 -16.06 -0.92 -3.28
C ILE A 41 -16.50 0.52 -2.97
N GLY A 42 -15.60 1.50 -3.01
CA GLY A 42 -15.94 2.91 -2.84
C GLY A 42 -16.79 3.46 -3.98
N PHE A 43 -16.52 3.01 -5.21
CA PHE A 43 -17.24 3.46 -6.40
C PHE A 43 -18.63 2.84 -6.53
N ILE A 44 -18.82 1.61 -6.06
CA ILE A 44 -20.14 0.92 -6.12
C ILE A 44 -20.99 1.17 -4.86
N ALA A 45 -20.42 1.75 -3.81
CA ALA A 45 -21.11 2.00 -2.55
C ALA A 45 -22.40 2.82 -2.67
N PRO A 46 -22.48 3.89 -3.51
CA PRO A 46 -23.73 4.61 -3.72
C PRO A 46 -24.83 3.72 -4.31
N ASP A 47 -24.50 2.83 -5.23
CA ASP A 47 -25.44 1.89 -5.86
C ASP A 47 -25.93 0.84 -4.86
N ILE A 48 -25.03 0.27 -4.04
CA ILE A 48 -25.36 -0.62 -2.92
C ILE A 48 -26.31 0.07 -1.94
N ARG A 49 -26.01 1.33 -1.58
CA ARG A 49 -26.80 2.13 -0.66
C ARG A 49 -28.25 2.31 -1.16
N THR A 50 -28.41 2.63 -2.43
CA THR A 50 -29.74 2.79 -3.05
C THR A 50 -30.46 1.47 -3.19
N HIS A 51 -29.76 0.40 -3.54
CA HIS A 51 -30.35 -0.94 -3.74
C HIS A 51 -31.00 -1.48 -2.46
N TRP A 52 -30.33 -1.36 -1.32
CA TRP A 52 -30.80 -1.82 -0.01
C TRP A 52 -31.36 -0.71 0.89
N GLN A 53 -31.46 0.52 0.39
CA GLN A 53 -31.95 1.72 1.13
C GLN A 53 -31.21 1.96 2.47
N LEU A 54 -29.90 1.77 2.46
CA LEU A 54 -29.04 1.86 3.64
C LEU A 54 -28.80 3.30 4.06
N SER A 55 -28.71 3.51 5.37
CA SER A 55 -28.12 4.70 5.95
C SER A 55 -26.60 4.72 5.76
N ALA A 56 -25.96 5.88 5.92
CA ALA A 56 -24.49 5.97 5.83
C ALA A 56 -23.79 5.18 6.94
N SER A 57 -24.40 5.05 8.12
CA SER A 57 -23.90 4.27 9.24
C SER A 57 -23.92 2.77 8.99
N GLU A 58 -24.91 2.27 8.26
CA GLU A 58 -25.01 0.86 7.87
C GLU A 58 -24.04 0.49 6.75
N LEU A 59 -23.65 1.48 5.93
CA LEU A 59 -22.67 1.28 4.85
C LEU A 59 -21.21 1.26 5.38
N ALA A 60 -20.91 1.97 6.45
CA ALA A 60 -19.55 2.11 6.99
C ALA A 60 -18.85 0.78 7.32
N PRO A 61 -19.49 -0.23 7.93
CA PRO A 61 -18.89 -1.54 8.19
C PRO A 61 -18.36 -2.24 6.93
N LEU A 62 -18.95 -1.98 5.76
CA LEU A 62 -18.54 -2.56 4.48
C LEU A 62 -17.08 -2.17 4.14
N PHE A 63 -16.72 -0.93 4.36
CA PHE A 63 -15.34 -0.44 4.13
C PHE A 63 -14.38 -0.92 5.22
N GLY A 64 -14.80 -0.84 6.48
CA GLY A 64 -13.98 -1.24 7.62
C GLY A 64 -13.64 -2.73 7.61
N ALA A 65 -14.60 -3.59 7.28
CA ALA A 65 -14.42 -5.04 7.24
C ALA A 65 -13.33 -5.47 6.26
N GLY A 66 -13.31 -4.91 5.05
CA GLY A 66 -12.27 -5.19 4.06
C GLY A 66 -10.87 -4.85 4.56
N LEU A 67 -10.70 -3.68 5.20
CA LEU A 67 -9.41 -3.23 5.75
C LEU A 67 -8.98 -4.03 6.98
N LEU A 68 -9.92 -4.43 7.83
CA LEU A 68 -9.64 -5.35 8.95
C LEU A 68 -9.15 -6.71 8.43
N GLY A 69 -9.84 -7.26 7.42
CA GLY A 69 -9.42 -8.48 6.74
C GLY A 69 -8.03 -8.36 6.12
N LEU A 70 -7.75 -7.26 5.42
CA LEU A 70 -6.46 -6.96 4.80
C LEU A 70 -5.34 -6.89 5.86
N THR A 71 -5.61 -6.30 7.01
CA THR A 71 -4.64 -6.23 8.10
C THR A 71 -4.36 -7.61 8.69
N ALA A 72 -5.41 -8.39 8.96
CA ALA A 72 -5.28 -9.76 9.46
C ALA A 72 -4.56 -10.68 8.46
N GLY A 73 -4.91 -10.57 7.17
CA GLY A 73 -4.27 -11.34 6.09
C GLY A 73 -2.78 -11.07 5.97
N ALA A 74 -2.37 -9.80 6.07
CA ALA A 74 -0.96 -9.43 6.02
C ALA A 74 -0.15 -10.03 7.18
N LEU A 75 -0.75 -10.11 8.38
CA LEU A 75 -0.11 -10.71 9.56
C LEU A 75 0.00 -12.23 9.44
N LEU A 76 -1.04 -12.89 8.90
CA LEU A 76 -1.09 -14.36 8.81
C LEU A 76 -0.24 -14.90 7.64
N CYS A 77 -0.29 -14.25 6.47
CA CYS A 77 0.31 -14.79 5.27
C CYS A 77 1.85 -14.62 5.21
N GLY A 78 2.45 -13.72 5.99
CA GLY A 78 3.90 -13.59 6.08
C GLY A 78 4.55 -14.89 6.58
N PRO A 79 4.24 -15.38 7.80
CA PRO A 79 4.75 -16.65 8.30
C PRO A 79 4.38 -17.86 7.43
N LEU A 80 3.19 -17.85 6.81
CA LEU A 80 2.76 -18.89 5.89
C LEU A 80 3.66 -18.94 4.64
N ALA A 81 4.04 -17.80 4.09
CA ALA A 81 4.92 -17.73 2.93
C ALA A 81 6.35 -18.20 3.24
N ASP A 82 6.84 -17.95 4.45
CA ASP A 82 8.12 -18.50 4.90
C ASP A 82 8.07 -20.05 5.03
N ARG A 83 6.92 -20.58 5.40
CA ARG A 83 6.74 -22.03 5.58
C ARG A 83 6.44 -22.77 4.27
N PHE A 84 5.53 -22.27 3.45
CA PHE A 84 4.97 -22.98 2.30
C PHE A 84 5.53 -22.50 0.94
N GLY A 85 6.22 -21.38 0.91
CA GLY A 85 6.74 -20.73 -0.29
C GLY A 85 5.93 -19.50 -0.69
N ARG A 86 6.62 -18.55 -1.35
CA ARG A 86 6.00 -17.27 -1.77
C ARG A 86 4.97 -17.50 -2.86
N LYS A 87 5.33 -18.32 -3.86
CA LYS A 87 4.45 -18.66 -4.99
C LYS A 87 3.10 -19.19 -4.52
N ARG A 88 3.13 -20.25 -3.71
CA ARG A 88 1.89 -20.93 -3.24
C ARG A 88 0.99 -20.01 -2.44
N VAL A 89 1.59 -19.16 -1.60
CA VAL A 89 0.79 -18.21 -0.78
C VAL A 89 0.20 -17.12 -1.66
N ILE A 90 0.93 -16.58 -2.64
CA ILE A 90 0.38 -15.62 -3.61
C ILE A 90 -0.78 -16.25 -4.39
N GLU A 91 -0.60 -17.46 -4.92
CA GLU A 91 -1.65 -18.19 -5.65
C GLU A 91 -2.89 -18.44 -4.79
N LEU A 92 -2.72 -18.89 -3.54
CA LEU A 92 -3.82 -19.08 -2.60
C LEU A 92 -4.55 -17.77 -2.29
N CYS A 93 -3.81 -16.69 -2.06
CA CYS A 93 -4.37 -15.37 -1.80
C CYS A 93 -5.20 -14.86 -3.00
N VAL A 94 -4.67 -15.01 -4.22
CA VAL A 94 -5.36 -14.59 -5.45
C VAL A 94 -6.62 -15.42 -5.68
N ALA A 95 -6.56 -16.74 -5.49
CA ALA A 95 -7.73 -17.61 -5.59
C ALA A 95 -8.79 -17.26 -4.54
N LEU A 96 -8.35 -17.00 -3.30
CA LEU A 96 -9.24 -16.68 -2.18
C LEU A 96 -9.97 -15.37 -2.42
N PHE A 97 -9.24 -14.27 -2.68
CA PHE A 97 -9.91 -13.00 -2.88
C PHE A 97 -10.74 -12.97 -4.18
N GLY A 98 -10.29 -13.65 -5.23
CA GLY A 98 -11.07 -13.79 -6.46
C GLY A 98 -12.39 -14.52 -6.25
N ALA A 99 -12.35 -15.70 -5.60
CA ALA A 99 -13.55 -16.47 -5.31
C ALA A 99 -14.53 -15.73 -4.39
N LEU A 100 -14.01 -15.08 -3.34
CA LEU A 100 -14.84 -14.36 -2.37
C LEU A 100 -15.40 -13.04 -2.94
N SER A 101 -14.65 -12.34 -3.80
CA SER A 101 -15.18 -11.19 -4.53
C SER A 101 -16.29 -11.60 -5.50
N LEU A 102 -16.13 -12.74 -6.19
CA LEU A 102 -17.19 -13.30 -7.05
C LEU A 102 -18.42 -13.69 -6.23
N LEU A 103 -18.25 -14.36 -5.09
CA LEU A 103 -19.35 -14.69 -4.17
C LEU A 103 -20.04 -13.44 -3.63
N SER A 104 -19.30 -12.36 -3.40
CA SER A 104 -19.86 -11.07 -2.96
C SER A 104 -20.85 -10.49 -3.95
N ALA A 105 -20.72 -10.80 -5.24
CA ALA A 105 -21.69 -10.39 -6.26
C ALA A 105 -23.09 -11.02 -6.08
N PHE A 106 -23.20 -12.10 -5.32
CA PHE A 106 -24.45 -12.82 -5.07
C PHE A 106 -24.95 -12.63 -3.63
N SER A 107 -24.45 -11.64 -2.90
CA SER A 107 -24.85 -11.39 -1.52
C SER A 107 -26.33 -10.99 -1.44
N PRO A 108 -27.12 -11.68 -0.59
CA PRO A 108 -28.55 -11.38 -0.44
C PRO A 108 -28.80 -10.13 0.43
N ASP A 109 -27.86 -9.78 1.30
CA ASP A 109 -27.97 -8.72 2.29
C ASP A 109 -26.62 -8.08 2.59
N ILE A 110 -26.64 -6.94 3.28
CA ILE A 110 -25.43 -6.18 3.64
C ILE A 110 -24.53 -6.94 4.61
N GLU A 111 -25.09 -7.72 5.54
CA GLU A 111 -24.32 -8.44 6.57
C GLU A 111 -23.45 -9.52 5.91
N THR A 112 -24.05 -10.29 4.98
CA THR A 112 -23.32 -11.27 4.17
C THR A 112 -22.24 -10.60 3.33
N LEU A 113 -22.54 -9.45 2.71
CA LEU A 113 -21.57 -8.71 1.92
C LEU A 113 -20.39 -8.23 2.82
N VAL A 114 -20.65 -7.70 4.01
CA VAL A 114 -19.63 -7.27 4.96
C VAL A 114 -18.73 -8.43 5.37
N LEU A 115 -19.31 -9.60 5.68
CA LEU A 115 -18.53 -10.80 6.00
C LEU A 115 -17.63 -11.24 4.84
N LEU A 116 -18.20 -11.29 3.61
CA LEU A 116 -17.43 -11.65 2.42
C LEU A 116 -16.35 -10.63 2.11
N ARG A 117 -16.55 -9.34 2.36
CA ARG A 117 -15.53 -8.29 2.24
C ARG A 117 -14.39 -8.48 3.24
N PHE A 118 -14.69 -8.85 4.48
CA PHE A 118 -13.66 -9.21 5.46
C PHE A 118 -12.80 -10.38 4.96
N LEU A 119 -13.44 -11.45 4.50
CA LEU A 119 -12.75 -12.63 3.99
C LEU A 119 -11.96 -12.33 2.69
N THR A 120 -12.52 -11.53 1.78
CA THR A 120 -11.79 -11.04 0.59
C THR A 120 -10.54 -10.25 1.02
N GLY A 121 -10.68 -9.38 2.03
CA GLY A 121 -9.58 -8.65 2.63
C GLY A 121 -8.45 -9.54 3.14
N LEU A 122 -8.76 -10.70 3.75
CA LEU A 122 -7.74 -11.68 4.18
C LEU A 122 -6.85 -12.12 3.00
N GLY A 123 -7.46 -12.40 1.85
CA GLY A 123 -6.72 -12.75 0.64
C GLY A 123 -5.84 -11.59 0.13
N LEU A 124 -6.43 -10.40 -0.02
CA LEU A 124 -5.72 -9.20 -0.48
C LEU A 124 -4.56 -8.83 0.44
N GLY A 125 -4.77 -8.89 1.77
CA GLY A 125 -3.74 -8.59 2.77
C GLY A 125 -2.51 -9.49 2.69
N GLY A 126 -2.69 -10.75 2.28
CA GLY A 126 -1.58 -11.67 2.08
C GLY A 126 -0.86 -11.50 0.74
N ALA A 127 -1.57 -11.09 -0.30
CA ALA A 127 -1.02 -10.98 -1.65
C ALA A 127 0.08 -9.91 -1.76
N MET A 128 -0.21 -8.67 -1.35
CA MET A 128 0.67 -7.52 -1.52
C MET A 128 2.07 -7.68 -0.89
N PRO A 129 2.25 -8.00 0.40
CA PRO A 129 3.59 -8.14 0.99
C PRO A 129 4.38 -9.28 0.36
N ASN A 130 3.71 -10.36 -0.04
CA ASN A 130 4.36 -11.50 -0.68
C ASN A 130 4.79 -11.21 -2.12
N THR A 131 4.05 -10.42 -2.89
CA THR A 131 4.47 -9.96 -4.23
C THR A 131 5.66 -9.01 -4.15
N ILE A 132 5.71 -8.11 -3.16
CA ILE A 132 6.85 -7.23 -2.92
C ILE A 132 8.09 -8.06 -2.60
N THR A 133 7.97 -9.02 -1.68
CA THR A 133 9.06 -9.93 -1.30
C THR A 133 9.52 -10.76 -2.48
N MET A 134 8.59 -11.38 -3.21
CA MET A 134 8.87 -12.21 -4.39
C MET A 134 9.64 -11.41 -5.44
N THR A 135 9.17 -10.21 -5.79
CA THR A 135 9.82 -9.33 -6.74
C THR A 135 11.24 -8.95 -6.27
N SER A 136 11.39 -8.58 -5.00
CA SER A 136 12.67 -8.16 -4.43
C SER A 136 13.72 -9.30 -4.42
N GLU A 137 13.30 -10.54 -4.26
CA GLU A 137 14.17 -11.72 -4.21
C GLU A 137 14.72 -12.14 -5.59
N TYR A 138 14.08 -11.69 -6.68
CA TYR A 138 14.53 -11.91 -8.06
C TYR A 138 15.41 -10.80 -8.62
N LEU A 139 15.47 -9.63 -7.95
CA LEU A 139 16.08 -8.44 -8.50
C LEU A 139 17.46 -8.13 -7.93
N PRO A 140 18.40 -7.65 -8.78
CA PRO A 140 19.69 -7.18 -8.33
C PRO A 140 19.53 -5.94 -7.45
N ALA A 141 20.36 -5.81 -6.40
CA ALA A 141 20.30 -4.74 -5.41
C ALA A 141 20.25 -3.34 -6.04
N ARG A 142 21.06 -3.12 -7.10
CA ARG A 142 21.17 -1.83 -7.81
C ARG A 142 19.86 -1.33 -8.46
N ARG A 143 18.93 -2.22 -8.83
CA ARG A 143 17.68 -1.88 -9.52
C ARG A 143 16.43 -2.27 -8.72
N ARG A 144 16.61 -2.91 -7.57
CA ARG A 144 15.52 -3.47 -6.76
C ARG A 144 14.49 -2.41 -6.38
N GLY A 145 14.93 -1.26 -5.87
CA GLY A 145 14.03 -0.18 -5.45
C GLY A 145 13.14 0.29 -6.59
N ALA A 146 13.73 0.67 -7.72
CA ALA A 146 12.99 1.17 -8.88
C ALA A 146 12.01 0.15 -9.46
N LEU A 147 12.41 -1.12 -9.59
CA LEU A 147 11.56 -2.15 -10.18
C LEU A 147 10.47 -2.65 -9.24
N VAL A 148 10.69 -2.65 -7.91
CA VAL A 148 9.63 -2.91 -6.92
C VAL A 148 8.63 -1.75 -6.92
N THR A 149 9.08 -0.51 -7.02
CA THR A 149 8.18 0.64 -7.16
C THR A 149 7.36 0.55 -8.45
N LEU A 150 7.99 0.20 -9.58
CA LEU A 150 7.28 -0.03 -10.84
C LEU A 150 6.19 -1.10 -10.69
N MET A 151 6.51 -2.22 -10.04
CA MET A 151 5.54 -3.28 -9.74
C MET A 151 4.39 -2.74 -8.87
N PHE A 152 4.70 -1.92 -7.87
CA PHE A 152 3.71 -1.34 -6.97
C PHE A 152 2.80 -0.29 -7.65
N CYS A 153 3.24 0.36 -8.73
CA CYS A 153 2.38 1.23 -9.55
C CYS A 153 1.16 0.48 -10.12
N GLY A 154 1.20 -0.86 -10.15
CA GLY A 154 0.02 -1.68 -10.43
C GLY A 154 -1.16 -1.35 -9.52
N PHE A 155 -0.93 -1.13 -8.21
CA PHE A 155 -1.99 -0.82 -7.25
C PHE A 155 -2.74 0.48 -7.62
N THR A 156 -2.01 1.54 -7.88
CA THR A 156 -2.61 2.84 -8.23
C THR A 156 -3.30 2.80 -9.59
N LEU A 157 -2.72 2.08 -10.56
CA LEU A 157 -3.34 1.87 -11.86
C LEU A 157 -4.63 1.04 -11.72
N GLY A 158 -4.60 -0.04 -10.94
CA GLY A 158 -5.77 -0.86 -10.65
C GLY A 158 -6.88 -0.07 -9.96
N SER A 159 -6.52 0.77 -8.98
CA SER A 159 -7.47 1.64 -8.29
C SER A 159 -8.11 2.67 -9.25
N ALA A 160 -7.34 3.27 -10.14
CA ALA A 160 -7.85 4.18 -11.15
C ALA A 160 -8.77 3.45 -12.15
N MET A 161 -8.37 2.25 -12.60
CA MET A 161 -9.22 1.39 -13.44
C MET A 161 -10.52 1.00 -12.73
N GLY A 162 -10.48 0.72 -11.43
CA GLY A 162 -11.67 0.46 -10.62
C GLY A 162 -12.69 1.59 -10.73
N GLY A 163 -12.23 2.85 -10.64
CA GLY A 163 -13.08 4.03 -10.81
C GLY A 163 -13.64 4.16 -12.23
N ILE A 164 -12.78 4.07 -13.25
CA ILE A 164 -13.17 4.20 -14.67
C ILE A 164 -14.15 3.10 -15.08
N VAL A 165 -13.85 1.86 -14.73
CA VAL A 165 -14.70 0.71 -15.06
C VAL A 165 -16.05 0.82 -14.34
N SER A 166 -16.05 1.19 -13.05
CA SER A 166 -17.28 1.40 -12.29
C SER A 166 -18.13 2.53 -12.88
N ALA A 167 -17.50 3.66 -13.25
CA ALA A 167 -18.22 4.78 -13.87
C ALA A 167 -18.97 4.41 -15.15
N GLN A 168 -18.42 3.48 -15.93
CA GLN A 168 -19.03 3.06 -17.20
C GLN A 168 -19.99 1.88 -17.05
N LEU A 169 -19.66 0.92 -16.19
CA LEU A 169 -20.36 -0.35 -16.14
C LEU A 169 -21.43 -0.42 -15.04
N VAL A 170 -21.34 0.35 -13.95
CA VAL A 170 -22.40 0.35 -12.91
C VAL A 170 -23.78 0.66 -13.49
N PRO A 171 -23.95 1.65 -14.40
CA PRO A 171 -25.26 1.91 -15.03
C PRO A 171 -25.80 0.74 -15.87
N LEU A 172 -24.93 -0.16 -16.33
CA LEU A 172 -25.29 -1.27 -17.23
C LEU A 172 -25.50 -2.59 -16.49
N ILE A 173 -24.63 -2.92 -15.55
CA ILE A 173 -24.56 -4.23 -14.88
C ILE A 173 -24.68 -4.14 -13.36
N GLY A 174 -24.87 -2.93 -12.81
CA GLY A 174 -24.98 -2.69 -11.38
C GLY A 174 -23.71 -3.03 -10.58
N TRP A 175 -23.79 -2.87 -9.26
CA TRP A 175 -22.69 -3.19 -8.36
C TRP A 175 -22.35 -4.70 -8.36
N HIS A 176 -23.32 -5.58 -8.59
CA HIS A 176 -23.10 -7.02 -8.73
C HIS A 176 -22.10 -7.35 -9.83
N GLY A 177 -22.26 -6.70 -11.00
CA GLY A 177 -21.38 -6.92 -12.15
C GLY A 177 -19.95 -6.47 -11.89
N ILE A 178 -19.74 -5.37 -11.17
CA ILE A 178 -18.39 -4.90 -10.79
C ILE A 178 -17.71 -5.89 -9.85
N LEU A 179 -18.42 -6.40 -8.84
CA LEU A 179 -17.88 -7.42 -7.94
C LEU A 179 -17.60 -8.74 -8.66
N ALA A 180 -18.46 -9.13 -9.60
CA ALA A 180 -18.24 -10.30 -10.43
C ALA A 180 -16.96 -10.15 -11.28
N LEU A 181 -16.72 -9.00 -11.90
CA LEU A 181 -15.48 -8.70 -12.61
C LEU A 181 -14.26 -8.73 -11.66
N GLY A 182 -14.40 -8.12 -10.47
CA GLY A 182 -13.40 -8.16 -9.41
C GLY A 182 -13.08 -9.57 -8.92
N GLY A 183 -13.95 -10.54 -9.15
CA GLY A 183 -13.71 -11.95 -8.85
C GLY A 183 -13.20 -12.75 -10.04
N ILE A 184 -13.80 -12.60 -11.22
CA ILE A 184 -13.45 -13.36 -12.44
C ILE A 184 -12.02 -13.07 -12.88
N LEU A 185 -11.62 -11.79 -12.91
CA LEU A 185 -10.28 -11.40 -13.37
C LEU A 185 -9.16 -12.00 -12.51
N PRO A 186 -9.21 -11.95 -11.15
CA PRO A 186 -8.22 -12.61 -10.32
C PRO A 186 -8.22 -14.14 -10.47
N LEU A 187 -9.39 -14.76 -10.64
CA LEU A 187 -9.46 -16.21 -10.88
C LEU A 187 -8.81 -16.60 -12.22
N MET A 188 -9.01 -15.81 -13.27
CA MET A 188 -8.29 -16.02 -14.54
C MET A 188 -6.78 -15.84 -14.35
N LEU A 189 -6.37 -14.80 -13.61
CA LEU A 189 -4.97 -14.57 -13.30
C LEU A 189 -4.39 -15.74 -12.48
N PHE A 190 -5.13 -16.30 -11.52
CA PHE A 190 -4.71 -17.46 -10.74
C PHE A 190 -4.29 -18.63 -11.63
N PHE A 191 -5.09 -18.99 -12.63
CA PHE A 191 -4.71 -20.02 -13.58
C PHE A 191 -3.45 -19.66 -14.38
N GLY A 192 -3.28 -18.40 -14.74
CA GLY A 192 -2.04 -17.91 -15.37
C GLY A 192 -0.84 -18.02 -14.45
N LEU A 193 -0.98 -17.68 -13.16
CA LEU A 193 0.10 -17.74 -12.18
C LEU A 193 0.62 -19.16 -11.93
N LEU A 194 -0.26 -20.17 -11.94
CA LEU A 194 0.15 -21.57 -11.77
C LEU A 194 1.30 -21.96 -12.71
N PHE A 195 1.28 -21.45 -13.94
CA PHE A 195 2.28 -21.75 -14.96
C PHE A 195 3.35 -20.65 -15.09
N ALA A 196 2.97 -19.39 -14.84
CA ALA A 196 3.84 -18.26 -15.08
C ALA A 196 4.73 -17.88 -13.90
N LEU A 197 4.24 -17.97 -12.65
CA LEU A 197 4.99 -17.54 -11.48
C LEU A 197 5.92 -18.65 -11.00
N PRO A 198 7.24 -18.43 -10.93
CA PRO A 198 8.19 -19.39 -10.35
C PRO A 198 8.23 -19.25 -8.82
N GLU A 199 8.82 -20.21 -8.12
CA GLU A 199 9.05 -20.10 -6.67
C GLU A 199 10.33 -19.30 -6.36
N SER A 200 10.35 -18.62 -5.21
CA SER A 200 11.49 -17.82 -4.75
C SER A 200 12.80 -18.61 -4.69
N PRO A 201 13.89 -18.12 -5.31
CA PRO A 201 15.19 -18.79 -5.24
C PRO A 201 15.76 -18.81 -3.81
N ARG A 202 15.52 -17.75 -3.01
CA ARG A 202 15.94 -17.68 -1.61
C ARG A 202 15.21 -18.70 -0.75
N TRP A 203 13.91 -18.85 -0.95
CA TRP A 203 13.12 -19.85 -0.23
C TRP A 203 13.58 -21.27 -0.60
N GLN A 204 13.88 -21.55 -1.88
CA GLN A 204 14.38 -22.84 -2.33
C GLN A 204 15.69 -23.22 -1.62
N VAL A 205 16.64 -22.29 -1.50
CA VAL A 205 17.92 -22.52 -0.81
C VAL A 205 17.69 -22.71 0.70
N ARG A 206 16.87 -21.88 1.35
CA ARG A 206 16.56 -22.01 2.79
C ARG A 206 15.90 -23.34 3.14
N ARG A 207 15.06 -23.87 2.24
CA ARG A 207 14.39 -25.16 2.40
C ARG A 207 15.26 -26.33 1.94
N GLN A 208 16.50 -26.09 1.53
CA GLN A 208 17.44 -27.10 1.08
C GLN A 208 16.84 -28.01 0.00
N LEU A 209 16.12 -27.42 -0.96
CA LEU A 209 15.57 -28.18 -2.08
C LEU A 209 16.71 -28.82 -2.91
N PRO A 210 16.40 -29.89 -3.69
CA PRO A 210 17.39 -30.53 -4.53
C PRO A 210 18.14 -29.51 -5.40
N GLN A 211 19.47 -29.63 -5.45
CA GLN A 211 20.36 -28.67 -6.14
C GLN A 211 19.95 -28.45 -7.60
N ALA A 212 19.45 -29.46 -8.28
CA ALA A 212 18.96 -29.37 -9.65
C ALA A 212 17.79 -28.40 -9.81
N VAL A 213 16.89 -28.27 -8.79
CA VAL A 213 15.76 -27.35 -8.80
C VAL A 213 16.26 -25.93 -8.63
N VAL A 214 17.15 -25.70 -7.66
CA VAL A 214 17.77 -24.39 -7.42
C VAL A 214 18.58 -23.94 -8.63
N ALA A 215 19.41 -24.82 -9.17
CA ALA A 215 20.23 -24.55 -10.35
C ALA A 215 19.38 -24.15 -11.57
N ARG A 216 18.22 -24.79 -11.79
CA ARG A 216 17.29 -24.41 -12.87
C ARG A 216 16.78 -22.98 -12.69
N THR A 217 16.39 -22.60 -11.48
CA THR A 217 15.89 -21.26 -11.17
C THR A 217 17.00 -20.21 -11.34
N VAL A 218 18.19 -20.48 -10.79
CA VAL A 218 19.34 -19.58 -10.89
C VAL A 218 19.80 -19.44 -12.34
N SER A 219 19.85 -20.54 -13.11
CA SER A 219 20.18 -20.52 -14.54
C SER A 219 19.19 -19.67 -15.36
N ALA A 220 17.90 -19.71 -15.01
CA ALA A 220 16.89 -18.87 -15.66
C ALA A 220 17.05 -17.37 -15.32
N ILE A 221 17.63 -17.04 -14.15
CA ILE A 221 17.90 -15.67 -13.72
C ILE A 221 19.18 -15.14 -14.38
N THR A 222 20.26 -15.90 -14.36
CA THR A 222 21.60 -15.44 -14.79
C THR A 222 21.88 -15.66 -16.28
N GLY A 223 21.17 -16.64 -16.88
CA GLY A 223 21.46 -17.11 -18.26
C GLY A 223 22.60 -18.13 -18.34
N GLU A 224 23.28 -18.44 -17.21
CA GLU A 224 24.38 -19.41 -17.16
C GLU A 224 23.86 -20.79 -16.72
N ARG A 225 24.52 -21.85 -17.16
CA ARG A 225 24.21 -23.21 -16.70
C ARG A 225 25.07 -23.57 -15.52
N TYR A 226 24.45 -24.04 -14.45
CA TYR A 226 25.12 -24.52 -13.24
C TYR A 226 24.99 -26.06 -13.14
N GLN A 227 26.13 -26.73 -13.14
CA GLN A 227 26.22 -28.18 -12.90
C GLN A 227 27.06 -28.38 -11.62
N ASP A 228 26.62 -29.24 -10.72
CA ASP A 228 27.29 -29.59 -9.46
C ASP A 228 27.66 -28.38 -8.57
N THR A 229 26.80 -27.36 -8.59
CA THR A 229 26.99 -26.11 -7.82
C THR A 229 26.09 -26.14 -6.59
N GLN A 230 26.68 -25.95 -5.42
CA GLN A 230 25.94 -25.76 -4.17
C GLN A 230 25.71 -24.29 -3.92
N PHE A 231 24.44 -23.86 -3.90
CA PHE A 231 24.05 -22.49 -3.61
C PHE A 231 23.86 -22.30 -2.11
N PHE A 232 24.36 -21.20 -1.60
CA PHE A 232 24.16 -20.78 -0.21
C PHE A 232 23.74 -19.31 -0.17
N LEU A 233 23.12 -18.92 0.94
CA LEU A 233 22.84 -17.53 1.25
C LEU A 233 23.89 -17.11 2.28
N HIS A 234 24.64 -16.07 1.97
CA HIS A 234 25.36 -15.36 3.02
C HIS A 234 24.27 -14.74 3.91
N GLU A 235 23.89 -15.43 4.96
CA GLU A 235 23.18 -14.76 6.04
C GLU A 235 24.15 -13.72 6.59
N THR A 236 24.04 -12.48 6.14
CA THR A 236 24.52 -11.34 6.94
C THR A 236 23.98 -11.62 8.31
N ALA A 237 24.90 -11.89 9.26
CA ALA A 237 24.64 -12.35 10.61
C ALA A 237 23.34 -11.71 11.10
N ALA A 238 22.39 -12.54 11.52
CA ALA A 238 21.01 -12.16 11.78
C ALA A 238 20.97 -10.72 12.28
N VAL A 239 20.44 -9.81 11.45
CA VAL A 239 20.27 -8.41 11.87
C VAL A 239 19.51 -8.56 13.17
N ALA A 240 20.23 -8.33 14.29
CA ALA A 240 19.74 -8.62 15.63
C ALA A 240 18.33 -8.06 15.67
N LYS A 241 17.32 -8.93 15.92
CA LYS A 241 15.91 -8.57 15.81
C LYS A 241 15.75 -7.22 16.48
N GLY A 242 15.62 -6.14 15.68
CA GLY A 242 15.59 -4.79 16.20
C GLY A 242 14.53 -4.76 17.27
N SER A 243 14.94 -4.60 18.51
CA SER A 243 14.00 -4.62 19.62
C SER A 243 13.08 -3.42 19.46
N ILE A 244 11.76 -3.64 19.52
CA ILE A 244 10.78 -2.55 19.59
C ILE A 244 11.20 -1.50 20.61
N ARG A 245 11.87 -1.92 21.70
CA ARG A 245 12.41 -1.04 22.73
C ARG A 245 13.41 0.01 22.17
N GLN A 246 14.13 -0.31 21.07
CA GLN A 246 15.05 0.64 20.44
C GLN A 246 14.30 1.81 19.76
N LEU A 247 13.07 1.61 19.31
CA LEU A 247 12.23 2.67 18.74
C LEU A 247 11.82 3.71 19.80
N PHE A 248 11.78 3.29 21.06
CA PHE A 248 11.38 4.13 22.20
C PHE A 248 12.57 4.62 23.02
N ALA A 249 13.80 4.47 22.54
CA ALA A 249 14.99 4.91 23.24
C ALA A 249 15.33 6.37 22.88
N GLY A 250 15.42 7.23 23.89
CA GLY A 250 15.88 8.60 23.76
C GLY A 250 15.17 9.38 22.65
N ARG A 251 15.93 9.97 21.75
CA ARG A 251 15.47 10.81 20.66
C ARG A 251 14.69 10.05 19.58
N GLN A 252 14.98 8.76 19.40
CA GLN A 252 14.28 7.93 18.43
C GLN A 252 12.77 7.82 18.76
N LEU A 253 12.40 7.92 20.04
CA LEU A 253 11.01 7.99 20.48
C LEU A 253 10.26 9.14 19.81
N VAL A 254 10.82 10.36 19.83
CA VAL A 254 10.15 11.55 19.27
C VAL A 254 9.97 11.37 17.76
N ILE A 255 11.00 10.93 17.05
CA ILE A 255 10.94 10.66 15.60
C ILE A 255 9.89 9.61 15.29
N THR A 256 9.85 8.52 16.05
CA THR A 256 8.89 7.43 15.88
C THR A 256 7.46 7.91 16.09
N LEU A 257 7.18 8.61 17.17
CA LEU A 257 5.82 9.12 17.45
C LEU A 257 5.35 10.12 16.39
N MET A 258 6.22 11.03 15.95
CA MET A 258 5.88 11.99 14.90
C MET A 258 5.58 11.27 13.57
N LEU A 259 6.39 10.28 13.18
CA LEU A 259 6.13 9.47 12.00
C LEU A 259 4.81 8.70 12.12
N TRP A 260 4.52 8.12 13.28
CA TRP A 260 3.27 7.39 13.51
C TRP A 260 2.05 8.29 13.35
N VAL A 261 2.10 9.53 13.86
CA VAL A 261 1.03 10.52 13.64
C VAL A 261 0.87 10.80 12.15
N VAL A 262 1.95 11.05 11.41
CA VAL A 262 1.87 11.34 9.97
C VAL A 262 1.32 10.13 9.19
N PHE A 263 1.78 8.90 9.48
CA PHE A 263 1.26 7.69 8.84
C PHE A 263 -0.23 7.47 9.11
N PHE A 264 -0.63 7.64 10.38
CA PHE A 264 -2.02 7.51 10.79
C PHE A 264 -2.91 8.52 10.06
N MET A 265 -2.55 9.80 10.10
CA MET A 265 -3.33 10.88 9.48
C MET A 265 -3.37 10.76 7.95
N SER A 266 -2.24 10.41 7.34
CA SER A 266 -2.16 10.24 5.89
C SER A 266 -3.07 9.12 5.39
N LEU A 267 -2.96 7.92 5.97
CA LEU A 267 -3.78 6.77 5.56
C LEU A 267 -5.25 6.95 5.95
N LEU A 268 -5.54 7.66 7.05
CA LEU A 268 -6.91 8.06 7.39
C LEU A 268 -7.54 8.84 6.24
N ILE A 269 -6.88 9.90 5.74
CA ILE A 269 -7.40 10.72 4.64
C ILE A 269 -7.54 9.90 3.36
N ILE A 270 -6.50 9.14 2.99
CA ILE A 270 -6.50 8.36 1.74
C ILE A 270 -7.68 7.40 1.70
N TYR A 271 -7.89 6.64 2.77
CA TYR A 271 -8.95 5.62 2.79
C TYR A 271 -10.33 6.23 3.02
N LEU A 272 -10.44 7.34 3.76
CA LEU A 272 -11.70 8.10 3.87
C LEU A 272 -12.13 8.61 2.50
N LEU A 273 -11.25 9.31 1.79
CA LEU A 273 -11.57 9.86 0.47
C LEU A 273 -11.80 8.76 -0.57
N SER A 274 -10.96 7.73 -0.61
CA SER A 274 -11.13 6.63 -1.56
C SER A 274 -12.44 5.86 -1.36
N SER A 275 -12.89 5.70 -0.11
CA SER A 275 -14.12 4.96 0.21
C SER A 275 -15.39 5.81 0.03
N TRP A 276 -15.34 7.07 0.45
CA TRP A 276 -16.56 7.89 0.58
C TRP A 276 -16.73 8.98 -0.47
N MET A 277 -15.68 9.33 -1.23
CA MET A 277 -15.77 10.42 -2.20
C MET A 277 -16.91 10.23 -3.21
N PRO A 278 -17.09 9.05 -3.86
CA PRO A 278 -18.21 8.88 -4.79
C PRO A 278 -19.58 9.06 -4.11
N THR A 279 -19.73 8.53 -2.89
CA THR A 279 -20.96 8.65 -2.10
C THR A 279 -21.22 10.12 -1.70
N LEU A 280 -20.20 10.86 -1.28
CA LEU A 280 -20.31 12.27 -0.89
C LEU A 280 -20.69 13.16 -2.09
N LEU A 281 -20.09 12.91 -3.25
CA LEU A 281 -20.38 13.64 -4.46
C LEU A 281 -21.81 13.33 -4.99
N ASN A 282 -22.19 12.05 -4.93
CA ASN A 282 -23.55 11.63 -5.31
C ASN A 282 -24.62 12.21 -4.37
N HIS A 283 -24.34 12.25 -3.06
CA HIS A 283 -25.25 12.88 -2.08
C HIS A 283 -25.45 14.39 -2.33
N ARG A 284 -24.48 15.07 -2.97
CA ARG A 284 -24.59 16.46 -3.42
C ARG A 284 -25.38 16.62 -4.72
N GLY A 285 -25.85 15.55 -5.31
CA GLY A 285 -26.62 15.55 -6.56
C GLY A 285 -25.76 15.43 -7.83
N ILE A 286 -24.47 15.15 -7.71
CA ILE A 286 -23.61 14.82 -8.86
C ILE A 286 -23.95 13.40 -9.30
N ASP A 287 -24.17 13.21 -10.60
CA ASP A 287 -24.41 11.88 -11.16
C ASP A 287 -23.30 10.91 -10.82
N LEU A 288 -23.67 9.64 -10.56
CA LEU A 288 -22.72 8.60 -10.11
C LEU A 288 -21.55 8.40 -11.08
N GLN A 289 -21.84 8.49 -12.40
CA GLN A 289 -20.80 8.39 -13.42
C GLN A 289 -19.77 9.52 -13.30
N GLN A 290 -20.27 10.77 -13.19
CA GLN A 290 -19.40 11.94 -13.02
C GLN A 290 -18.64 11.89 -11.68
N ALA A 291 -19.30 11.50 -10.59
CA ALA A 291 -18.67 11.33 -9.28
C ALA A 291 -17.54 10.32 -9.33
N SER A 292 -17.72 9.20 -10.04
CA SER A 292 -16.69 8.17 -10.21
C SER A 292 -15.50 8.67 -11.03
N TRP A 293 -15.73 9.37 -12.15
CA TRP A 293 -14.65 9.98 -12.94
C TRP A 293 -13.83 10.99 -12.14
N VAL A 294 -14.52 11.86 -11.40
CA VAL A 294 -13.87 12.87 -10.57
C VAL A 294 -13.07 12.23 -9.43
N THR A 295 -13.62 11.17 -8.82
CA THR A 295 -12.90 10.43 -7.78
C THR A 295 -11.69 9.66 -8.35
N ALA A 296 -11.77 9.13 -9.57
CA ALA A 296 -10.63 8.49 -10.23
C ALA A 296 -9.45 9.48 -10.41
N ALA A 297 -9.72 10.78 -10.56
CA ALA A 297 -8.68 11.81 -10.61
C ALA A 297 -7.81 11.84 -9.35
N PHE A 298 -8.34 11.47 -8.17
CA PHE A 298 -7.55 11.32 -6.94
C PHE A 298 -6.47 10.25 -7.08
N GLN A 299 -6.80 9.11 -7.66
CA GLN A 299 -5.85 7.99 -7.85
C GLN A 299 -4.79 8.32 -8.90
N VAL A 300 -5.20 8.94 -10.00
CA VAL A 300 -4.28 9.43 -11.03
C VAL A 300 -3.33 10.47 -10.47
N GLY A 301 -3.87 11.44 -9.70
CA GLY A 301 -3.09 12.44 -8.98
C GLY A 301 -2.08 11.81 -8.02
N GLY A 302 -2.49 10.79 -7.26
CA GLY A 302 -1.60 10.03 -6.37
C GLY A 302 -0.43 9.37 -7.09
N THR A 303 -0.69 8.75 -8.24
CA THR A 303 0.36 8.10 -9.05
C THR A 303 1.36 9.11 -9.61
N LEU A 304 0.87 10.19 -10.22
CA LEU A 304 1.71 11.26 -10.76
C LEU A 304 2.46 11.98 -9.64
N GLY A 305 1.78 12.20 -8.50
CA GLY A 305 2.36 12.77 -7.30
C GLY A 305 3.52 11.95 -6.75
N ALA A 306 3.37 10.62 -6.67
CA ALA A 306 4.45 9.75 -6.21
C ALA A 306 5.71 9.86 -7.07
N LEU A 307 5.54 9.92 -8.41
CA LEU A 307 6.66 10.10 -9.35
C LEU A 307 7.29 11.48 -9.22
N LEU A 308 6.47 12.54 -9.20
CA LEU A 308 6.92 13.92 -9.09
C LEU A 308 7.65 14.17 -7.76
N LEU A 309 7.04 13.76 -6.66
CA LEU A 309 7.63 13.95 -5.32
C LEU A 309 8.88 13.10 -5.13
N GLY A 310 8.95 11.90 -5.72
CA GLY A 310 10.17 11.09 -5.72
C GLY A 310 11.34 11.87 -6.33
N VAL A 311 11.18 12.44 -7.53
CA VAL A 311 12.20 13.25 -8.19
C VAL A 311 12.54 14.52 -7.39
N LEU A 312 11.52 15.18 -6.80
CA LEU A 312 11.76 16.37 -5.98
C LEU A 312 12.52 16.06 -4.69
N MET A 313 12.23 14.93 -4.05
CA MET A 313 12.92 14.47 -2.84
C MET A 313 14.39 14.11 -3.08
N ASP A 314 14.73 13.65 -4.30
CA ASP A 314 16.11 13.37 -4.69
C ASP A 314 16.95 14.67 -4.88
N ARG A 315 16.28 15.78 -5.22
CA ARG A 315 16.95 17.07 -5.51
C ARG A 315 16.86 18.08 -4.37
N LEU A 316 15.82 18.00 -3.57
CA LEU A 316 15.50 18.96 -2.50
C LEU A 316 15.45 18.23 -1.15
N ASN A 317 15.31 18.99 -0.06
CA ASN A 317 15.15 18.41 1.27
C ASN A 317 13.84 17.61 1.37
N PRO A 318 13.90 16.27 1.57
CA PRO A 318 12.70 15.41 1.56
C PRO A 318 11.63 15.82 2.57
N PHE A 319 12.03 16.30 3.75
CA PHE A 319 11.09 16.73 4.78
C PHE A 319 10.29 17.96 4.34
N ARG A 320 10.97 18.95 3.72
CA ARG A 320 10.30 20.17 3.22
C ARG A 320 9.38 19.84 2.04
N VAL A 321 9.83 18.99 1.12
CA VAL A 321 9.02 18.55 -0.02
C VAL A 321 7.72 17.93 0.47
N LEU A 322 7.79 16.99 1.40
CA LEU A 322 6.59 16.33 1.93
C LEU A 322 5.73 17.28 2.77
N ALA A 323 6.32 18.14 3.61
CA ALA A 323 5.56 19.11 4.40
C ALA A 323 4.76 20.08 3.52
N VAL A 324 5.39 20.64 2.48
CA VAL A 324 4.73 21.50 1.48
C VAL A 324 3.67 20.73 0.72
N SER A 325 3.94 19.49 0.32
CA SER A 325 2.98 18.66 -0.40
C SER A 325 1.72 18.37 0.43
N TYR A 326 1.86 18.01 1.71
CA TYR A 326 0.71 17.84 2.61
C TYR A 326 -0.04 19.14 2.86
N ALA A 327 0.66 20.27 2.98
CA ALA A 327 0.03 21.59 3.12
C ALA A 327 -0.79 21.96 1.88
N LEU A 328 -0.25 21.76 0.68
CA LEU A 328 -0.98 21.97 -0.57
C LEU A 328 -2.16 20.99 -0.70
N GLY A 329 -1.98 19.73 -0.27
CA GLY A 329 -3.07 18.76 -0.19
C GLY A 329 -4.20 19.22 0.73
N ALA A 330 -3.89 19.80 1.89
CA ALA A 330 -4.88 20.36 2.80
C ALA A 330 -5.64 21.53 2.15
N VAL A 331 -4.95 22.42 1.45
CA VAL A 331 -5.59 23.51 0.70
C VAL A 331 -6.51 22.97 -0.39
N CYS A 332 -6.08 21.97 -1.15
CA CYS A 332 -6.91 21.32 -2.16
C CYS A 332 -8.16 20.67 -1.55
N ILE A 333 -8.05 20.04 -0.38
CA ILE A 333 -9.20 19.46 0.34
C ILE A 333 -10.21 20.57 0.72
N VAL A 334 -9.73 21.69 1.24
CA VAL A 334 -10.58 22.86 1.54
C VAL A 334 -11.26 23.38 0.26
N MET A 335 -10.53 23.46 -0.85
CA MET A 335 -11.09 23.88 -2.14
C MET A 335 -12.19 22.96 -2.66
N ILE A 336 -12.14 21.66 -2.36
CA ILE A 336 -13.23 20.74 -2.69
C ILE A 336 -14.51 21.16 -1.96
N GLY A 337 -14.42 21.45 -0.65
CA GLY A 337 -15.55 21.93 0.15
C GLY A 337 -16.14 23.21 -0.40
N LEU A 338 -15.31 24.19 -0.77
CA LEU A 338 -15.72 25.49 -1.27
C LEU A 338 -16.19 25.50 -2.74
N SER A 339 -16.03 24.40 -3.47
CA SER A 339 -16.43 24.33 -4.89
C SER A 339 -17.94 24.18 -5.04
N GLU A 340 -18.67 25.30 -5.07
CA GLU A 340 -20.14 25.28 -5.10
C GLU A 340 -20.73 24.78 -6.43
N ASN A 341 -20.17 25.13 -7.59
CA ASN A 341 -20.79 24.84 -8.90
C ASN A 341 -19.83 24.45 -10.03
N GLY A 342 -18.55 24.23 -9.75
CA GLY A 342 -17.56 23.97 -10.78
C GLY A 342 -17.03 22.53 -10.75
N LEU A 343 -17.65 21.59 -11.49
CA LEU A 343 -17.18 20.21 -11.57
C LEU A 343 -15.68 20.11 -11.95
N TRP A 344 -15.21 20.96 -12.86
CA TRP A 344 -13.80 21.02 -13.27
C TRP A 344 -12.87 21.52 -12.16
N LEU A 345 -13.28 22.54 -11.40
CA LEU A 345 -12.51 23.04 -10.27
C LEU A 345 -12.41 21.99 -9.17
N MET A 346 -13.53 21.30 -8.91
CA MET A 346 -13.59 20.19 -7.97
C MET A 346 -12.69 19.04 -8.40
N ALA A 347 -12.74 18.64 -9.67
CA ALA A 347 -11.88 17.58 -10.23
C ALA A 347 -10.39 17.94 -10.12
N LEU A 348 -10.03 19.21 -10.37
CA LEU A 348 -8.65 19.71 -10.23
C LEU A 348 -8.22 19.70 -8.76
N ALA A 349 -9.08 20.11 -7.83
CA ALA A 349 -8.81 20.06 -6.40
C ALA A 349 -8.65 18.63 -5.89
N ILE A 350 -9.49 17.70 -6.35
CA ILE A 350 -9.39 16.27 -6.02
C ILE A 350 -8.09 15.67 -6.59
N PHE A 351 -7.73 16.00 -7.83
CA PHE A 351 -6.45 15.62 -8.43
C PHE A 351 -5.26 16.16 -7.63
N GLY A 352 -5.29 17.45 -7.25
CA GLY A 352 -4.29 18.08 -6.39
C GLY A 352 -4.19 17.42 -5.01
N THR A 353 -5.32 17.03 -4.42
CA THR A 353 -5.37 16.25 -3.18
C THR A 353 -4.68 14.89 -3.36
N GLY A 354 -4.89 14.23 -4.49
CA GLY A 354 -4.19 13.00 -4.85
C GLY A 354 -2.68 13.17 -4.85
N ILE A 355 -2.17 14.21 -5.52
CA ILE A 355 -0.73 14.55 -5.54
C ILE A 355 -0.24 14.82 -4.11
N GLY A 356 -0.94 15.70 -3.39
CA GLY A 356 -0.51 16.20 -2.08
C GLY A 356 -0.55 15.16 -0.98
N ILE A 357 -1.51 14.26 -0.97
CA ILE A 357 -1.71 13.27 0.10
C ILE A 357 -1.24 11.88 -0.33
N SER A 358 -1.85 11.31 -1.38
CA SER A 358 -1.56 9.93 -1.81
C SER A 358 -0.14 9.81 -2.37
N GLY A 359 0.31 10.78 -3.18
CA GLY A 359 1.69 10.85 -3.67
C GLY A 359 2.70 10.98 -2.52
N SER A 360 2.40 11.81 -1.53
CA SER A 360 3.26 12.00 -0.35
C SER A 360 3.40 10.75 0.51
N GLN A 361 2.39 9.87 0.56
CA GLN A 361 2.48 8.61 1.30
C GLN A 361 3.59 7.70 0.78
N VAL A 362 3.81 7.66 -0.54
CA VAL A 362 4.91 6.89 -1.15
C VAL A 362 6.26 7.50 -0.74
N GLY A 363 6.38 8.82 -0.81
CA GLY A 363 7.58 9.55 -0.35
C GLY A 363 7.84 9.37 1.15
N LEU A 364 6.78 9.36 1.97
CA LEU A 364 6.87 9.15 3.41
C LEU A 364 7.43 7.75 3.74
N ASN A 365 7.04 6.71 3.00
CA ASN A 365 7.62 5.37 3.16
C ASN A 365 9.14 5.38 2.88
N ALA A 366 9.57 6.07 1.82
CA ALA A 366 10.98 6.20 1.48
C ALA A 366 11.75 6.99 2.56
N LEU A 367 11.22 8.13 3.01
CA LEU A 367 11.82 8.94 4.06
C LEU A 367 11.96 8.15 5.37
N THR A 368 10.92 7.42 5.76
CA THR A 368 10.91 6.63 7.00
C THR A 368 12.03 5.59 7.03
N ALA A 369 12.30 4.95 5.90
CA ALA A 369 13.41 3.99 5.78
C ALA A 369 14.79 4.62 6.00
N THR A 370 14.96 5.93 5.80
CA THR A 370 16.23 6.63 6.02
C THR A 370 16.41 7.12 7.46
N LEU A 371 15.31 7.30 8.20
CA LEU A 371 15.34 7.86 9.56
C LEU A 371 15.66 6.82 10.64
N TYR A 372 15.40 5.55 10.38
CA TYR A 372 15.70 4.48 11.32
C TYR A 372 17.12 3.93 11.11
N PRO A 373 17.87 3.69 12.21
CA PRO A 373 19.15 2.98 12.17
C PRO A 373 18.98 1.61 11.49
N THR A 374 20.02 1.13 10.83
CA THR A 374 19.97 -0.12 10.05
C THR A 374 19.45 -1.32 10.87
N GLN A 375 19.79 -1.38 12.17
CA GLN A 375 19.37 -2.46 13.07
C GLN A 375 17.87 -2.46 13.37
N SER A 376 17.22 -1.29 13.46
CA SER A 376 15.80 -1.12 13.80
C SER A 376 14.94 -0.69 12.62
N ARG A 377 15.53 -0.48 11.42
CA ARG A 377 14.85 0.03 10.23
C ARG A 377 13.62 -0.78 9.84
N ALA A 378 13.79 -2.10 9.71
CA ALA A 378 12.67 -2.97 9.33
C ALA A 378 11.52 -2.91 10.35
N THR A 379 11.85 -2.92 11.65
CA THR A 379 10.88 -2.82 12.73
C THR A 379 10.19 -1.45 12.70
N GLY A 380 10.95 -0.35 12.57
CA GLY A 380 10.39 1.00 12.55
C GLY A 380 9.43 1.23 11.38
N VAL A 381 9.82 0.84 10.17
CA VAL A 381 8.97 0.94 8.97
C VAL A 381 7.71 0.09 9.12
N SER A 382 7.83 -1.15 9.61
CA SER A 382 6.68 -2.05 9.80
C SER A 382 5.68 -1.49 10.81
N TRP A 383 6.15 -0.95 11.94
CA TRP A 383 5.29 -0.35 12.95
C TRP A 383 4.62 0.94 12.46
N SER A 384 5.35 1.80 11.72
CA SER A 384 4.76 3.00 11.10
C SER A 384 3.62 2.63 10.15
N ASN A 385 3.83 1.61 9.31
CA ASN A 385 2.76 1.09 8.44
C ASN A 385 1.59 0.46 9.20
N ALA A 386 1.85 -0.25 10.30
CA ALA A 386 0.80 -0.84 11.14
C ALA A 386 -0.09 0.25 11.76
N ILE A 387 0.51 1.30 12.32
CA ILE A 387 -0.23 2.45 12.84
C ILE A 387 -1.00 3.17 11.74
N GLY A 388 -0.40 3.32 10.56
CA GLY A 388 -1.09 3.86 9.39
C GLY A 388 -2.32 3.04 9.00
N ARG A 389 -2.27 1.70 9.07
CA ARG A 389 -3.45 0.83 8.83
C ARG A 389 -4.57 1.06 9.84
N CYS A 390 -4.24 1.33 11.11
CA CYS A 390 -5.25 1.78 12.08
C CYS A 390 -5.92 3.08 11.62
N GLY A 391 -5.12 4.03 11.09
CA GLY A 391 -5.65 5.25 10.47
C GLY A 391 -6.58 4.98 9.29
N ALA A 392 -6.20 4.05 8.41
CA ALA A 392 -7.02 3.62 7.27
C ALA A 392 -8.40 3.08 7.70
N ILE A 393 -8.42 2.22 8.73
CA ILE A 393 -9.67 1.66 9.28
C ILE A 393 -10.53 2.78 9.87
N VAL A 394 -9.94 3.66 10.70
CA VAL A 394 -10.66 4.80 11.28
C VAL A 394 -11.20 5.71 10.19
N GLY A 395 -10.40 6.03 9.17
CA GLY A 395 -10.80 6.85 8.03
C GLY A 395 -11.98 6.26 7.27
N SER A 396 -11.92 4.98 6.96
CA SER A 396 -13.00 4.30 6.22
C SER A 396 -14.32 4.24 7.00
N LEU A 397 -14.26 4.17 8.33
CA LEU A 397 -15.46 4.16 9.20
C LEU A 397 -15.98 5.58 9.47
N SER A 398 -15.09 6.56 9.57
CA SER A 398 -15.45 7.94 9.99
C SER A 398 -16.37 8.66 9.00
N GLY A 399 -16.29 8.36 7.70
CA GLY A 399 -17.15 8.98 6.71
C GLY A 399 -18.64 8.72 6.96
N GLY A 400 -19.00 7.49 7.34
CA GLY A 400 -20.38 7.16 7.72
C GLY A 400 -20.86 7.93 8.96
N MET A 401 -19.99 8.07 9.97
CA MET A 401 -20.28 8.85 11.17
C MET A 401 -20.47 10.33 10.86
N MET A 402 -19.60 10.90 10.02
CA MET A 402 -19.70 12.32 9.62
C MET A 402 -21.00 12.60 8.84
N MET A 403 -21.42 11.70 7.97
CA MET A 403 -22.71 11.79 7.26
C MET A 403 -23.89 11.63 8.21
N ALA A 404 -23.82 10.73 9.19
CA ALA A 404 -24.87 10.52 10.19
C ALA A 404 -25.06 11.74 11.11
N LEU A 405 -24.02 12.53 11.33
CA LEU A 405 -24.06 13.79 12.08
C LEU A 405 -24.60 14.96 11.23
N ASN A 406 -25.02 14.72 9.98
CA ASN A 406 -25.54 15.71 9.05
C ASN A 406 -24.58 16.89 8.83
N PHE A 407 -23.27 16.65 8.78
CA PHE A 407 -22.32 17.71 8.43
C PHE A 407 -22.62 18.23 7.03
N SER A 408 -22.59 19.57 6.86
CA SER A 408 -22.62 20.15 5.52
C SER A 408 -21.42 19.71 4.73
N PHE A 409 -21.53 19.66 3.39
CA PHE A 409 -20.45 19.26 2.51
C PHE A 409 -19.14 20.01 2.79
N ASP A 410 -19.24 21.33 2.96
CA ASP A 410 -18.10 22.20 3.26
C ASP A 410 -17.46 21.84 4.60
N THR A 411 -18.27 21.73 5.67
CA THR A 411 -17.80 21.37 7.02
C THR A 411 -17.08 20.04 7.01
N LEU A 412 -17.59 19.07 6.25
CA LEU A 412 -17.00 17.74 6.11
C LEU A 412 -15.57 17.82 5.55
N PHE A 413 -15.38 18.59 4.45
CA PHE A 413 -14.06 18.75 3.85
C PHE A 413 -13.13 19.62 4.71
N PHE A 414 -13.64 20.61 5.44
CA PHE A 414 -12.83 21.33 6.43
C PHE A 414 -12.30 20.42 7.53
N VAL A 415 -13.12 19.51 8.04
CA VAL A 415 -12.68 18.50 9.03
C VAL A 415 -11.64 17.56 8.44
N ILE A 416 -11.82 17.10 7.19
CA ILE A 416 -10.86 16.23 6.51
C ILE A 416 -9.53 16.95 6.23
N ALA A 417 -9.51 18.24 6.09
CA ALA A 417 -8.27 19.01 5.89
C ALA A 417 -7.40 19.07 7.17
N ILE A 418 -7.99 18.93 8.36
CA ILE A 418 -7.25 18.97 9.64
C ILE A 418 -6.15 17.91 9.73
N PRO A 419 -6.39 16.61 9.48
CA PRO A 419 -5.34 15.60 9.45
C PRO A 419 -4.20 15.91 8.47
N ALA A 420 -4.50 16.52 7.31
CA ALA A 420 -3.48 16.90 6.34
C ALA A 420 -2.61 18.05 6.87
N ALA A 421 -3.22 19.06 7.50
CA ALA A 421 -2.52 20.16 8.16
C ALA A 421 -1.64 19.63 9.31
N ILE A 422 -2.14 18.71 10.13
CA ILE A 422 -1.36 18.08 11.20
C ILE A 422 -0.13 17.37 10.61
N SER A 423 -0.29 16.62 9.51
CA SER A 423 0.82 15.94 8.84
C SER A 423 1.89 16.92 8.34
N ALA A 424 1.48 18.05 7.76
CA ALA A 424 2.39 19.10 7.31
C ALA A 424 3.17 19.72 8.48
N VAL A 425 2.49 20.03 9.59
CA VAL A 425 3.11 20.56 10.80
C VAL A 425 4.08 19.56 11.40
N MET A 426 3.70 18.28 11.54
CA MET A 426 4.56 17.24 12.10
C MET A 426 5.84 17.05 11.28
N LEU A 427 5.76 17.06 9.95
CA LEU A 427 6.92 16.95 9.07
C LEU A 427 7.84 18.19 9.16
N THR A 428 7.25 19.37 9.33
CA THR A 428 8.00 20.61 9.56
C THR A 428 8.75 20.54 10.89
N LEU A 429 8.08 20.12 11.96
CA LEU A 429 8.70 19.95 13.29
C LEU A 429 9.77 18.83 13.24
N LEU A 430 9.51 17.75 12.52
CA LEU A 430 10.48 16.66 12.34
C LEU A 430 11.77 17.16 11.66
N THR A 431 11.66 18.11 10.73
CA THR A 431 12.83 18.78 10.13
C THR A 431 13.70 19.46 11.18
N VAL A 432 13.08 20.14 12.14
CA VAL A 432 13.79 20.83 13.23
C VAL A 432 14.44 19.81 14.17
N VAL A 433 13.68 18.80 14.58
CA VAL A 433 14.17 17.72 15.45
C VAL A 433 15.40 17.02 14.85
N VAL A 434 15.34 16.68 13.56
CA VAL A 434 16.46 16.01 12.87
C VAL A 434 17.66 16.95 12.71
N ARG A 435 17.47 18.23 12.39
CA ARG A 435 18.57 19.21 12.29
C ARG A 435 19.30 19.43 13.61
N LEU A 436 18.56 19.57 14.70
CA LEU A 436 19.16 19.68 16.04
C LEU A 436 19.97 18.42 16.41
N SER A 437 19.73 17.28 15.68
CA SER A 437 20.49 16.04 15.84
C SER A 437 21.88 16.11 15.27
N ILE A 438 22.06 16.85 14.21
CA ILE A 438 23.33 16.95 13.47
C ILE A 438 24.25 18.00 14.11
N SER A 439 23.64 18.95 14.85
CA SER A 439 24.37 20.08 15.43
C SER A 439 24.88 19.88 16.88
N VAL A 440 24.54 18.77 17.54
CA VAL A 440 25.09 18.41 18.85
C VAL A 440 26.04 17.25 18.66
N PRO A 441 27.37 17.47 18.70
CA PRO A 441 28.33 16.39 18.75
C PRO A 441 28.12 15.56 20.02
N ASP A 442 28.25 14.23 19.91
CA ASP A 442 28.22 13.27 21.04
C ASP A 442 29.42 13.41 22.00
N ASP A 443 30.10 14.56 22.02
CA ASP A 443 31.25 14.88 22.83
C ASP A 443 30.86 15.58 24.13
N LEU A 444 30.13 14.89 25.00
CA LEU A 444 30.29 15.11 26.44
C LEU A 444 30.98 13.89 27.05
N PRO A 445 32.20 14.05 27.59
CA PRO A 445 32.88 12.93 28.24
C PRO A 445 32.02 12.45 29.40
N ARG A 446 31.67 11.16 29.40
CA ARG A 446 31.15 10.47 30.57
C ARG A 446 32.20 10.68 31.68
N ALA A 447 31.86 11.53 32.64
CA ALA A 447 32.66 11.71 33.83
C ALA A 447 32.92 10.31 34.40
N SER A 448 34.17 9.89 34.35
CA SER A 448 34.67 8.75 35.07
C SER A 448 34.50 9.06 36.56
N VAL A 449 33.51 8.46 37.18
CA VAL A 449 33.48 8.37 38.65
C VAL A 449 34.61 7.42 39.02
N VAL A 450 35.75 7.99 39.32
CA VAL A 450 36.85 7.33 40.03
C VAL A 450 36.32 7.17 41.45
N ASN A 451 36.07 5.95 41.86
CA ASN A 451 35.94 5.60 43.28
C ASN A 451 37.36 5.52 43.86
N GLU A 452 37.64 6.35 44.84
CA GLU A 452 38.56 6.04 45.92
C GLU A 452 37.85 5.15 46.95
#